data_49d607bd800861d088259ff1ff39e7ca
#
_entry.id   49d607bd800861d088259ff1ff39e7ca
#
_cell.length_a   1.000
_cell.length_b   1.000
_cell.length_c   1.000
_cell.angle_alpha   90.00
_cell.angle_beta   90.00
_cell.angle_gamma   90.00
#
_symmetry.space_group_name_H-M   'P 1'
#
loop_
_entity.id
_entity.type
_entity.pdbx_description
1 polymer ?
#
loop_
_entity_poly.entity_id
_entity_poly.type
_entity_poly.pdbx_seq_one_letter_code
_entity_poly.pdbx_strand_id
1 'polypeptide(L)'
;MATDKKVGSKDRVKQTPPAQSIGTKCGLTKRVSPHGKITAVSMMKDEGPFLLEWIAHHLAVGFTDIVVYTNDCSDGTDKMLMRLEELGLAYHRVNAIPEGQRPQPSALNYAQEEPVIGDSDWALVFDADEFLCIKYGDGTLDDLLSATKALGANGIVITWRIFGSGGVHHWSRDPVTEQYLYAAPPMWNKGWGVKTLFQFDPEKWKFGIHRPKMKNRWIDTEFPDSIKWLNGSGRPMEDYFRFRGWRSIVRTIGYDWVQMNHYAVKSIDSYAIRKFRGNVNFKKDKYNSDYWALQDRNEVRDDAMLRYTAERNRIVAELLKDPELNRLHFAALARAEARLAEFKGTEAYEELVAGLKAASAIPITQVEAKPPQARDPEKIAALMSDMEKRVSGKRKEELKKPPEDRTLAPIDLYVREEVDMSAEPPMEWFANHEIDIPGDPRVFTPQALLFIQAGKFERNTARMLPRVLAQGSRHAEIGCGCGFMGAHLSRVRPDLDLFLHEQSPALGTVLSRIWARRGIEVGPRLHLETGGISQEAESLAAYLRNVRADSLQLGDPALTAETLRQAMALADVAAPSRILITGRLLVTRYAELADFETLFREWGLVERIPLDASTSFALQRPGTPIA
;
A
#
# COMPACT_ATOMS: atom_id res chain seq x y z
N MET A 1 38.77 47.87 13.03
CA MET A 1 38.42 46.84 14.05
C MET A 1 37.18 46.12 13.60
N ALA A 2 37.35 45.00 13.00
CA ALA A 2 36.31 44.14 12.47
C ALA A 2 36.03 43.04 13.52
N THR A 3 34.76 42.83 13.86
CA THR A 3 34.35 41.72 14.71
C THR A 3 33.56 40.71 13.88
N ASP A 4 34.18 39.57 13.68
CA ASP A 4 33.62 38.35 13.14
C ASP A 4 32.40 37.88 13.99
N LYS A 5 31.28 37.64 13.34
CA LYS A 5 30.18 36.83 13.88
C LYS A 5 30.20 35.45 13.22
N LYS A 6 30.69 34.47 13.97
CA LYS A 6 30.53 33.04 13.65
C LYS A 6 29.05 32.66 13.76
N VAL A 7 28.48 32.22 12.64
CA VAL A 7 27.22 31.49 12.61
C VAL A 7 27.56 30.01 12.86
N GLY A 8 27.08 29.46 13.93
CA GLY A 8 27.22 28.05 14.28
C GLY A 8 25.95 27.56 14.97
N SER A 9 24.94 27.21 14.17
CA SER A 9 23.78 26.47 14.65
C SER A 9 24.00 24.99 14.31
N LYS A 10 24.45 24.23 15.30
CA LYS A 10 24.37 22.77 15.28
C LYS A 10 23.04 22.41 15.92
N ASP A 11 22.06 22.04 15.10
CA ASP A 11 20.84 21.39 15.58
C ASP A 11 21.23 20.05 16.22
N ARG A 12 21.27 20.06 17.55
CA ARG A 12 21.34 18.83 18.32
C ARG A 12 19.96 18.17 18.26
N VAL A 13 19.87 17.09 17.49
CA VAL A 13 18.78 16.12 17.63
C VAL A 13 18.71 15.76 19.12
N LYS A 14 17.62 16.13 19.79
CA LYS A 14 17.36 15.73 21.17
C LYS A 14 17.21 14.20 21.16
N GLN A 15 18.21 13.51 21.69
CA GLN A 15 18.09 12.07 21.96
C GLN A 15 16.92 11.89 22.95
N THR A 16 15.94 11.08 22.55
CA THR A 16 14.86 10.62 23.41
C THR A 16 15.50 9.89 24.60
N PRO A 17 15.12 10.19 25.87
CA PRO A 17 15.66 9.48 27.01
C PRO A 17 15.39 7.97 26.87
N PRO A 18 16.30 7.09 27.35
CA PRO A 18 16.12 5.65 27.27
C PRO A 18 14.80 5.27 27.94
N ALA A 19 14.00 4.45 27.25
CA ALA A 19 12.71 4.00 27.74
C ALA A 19 12.88 3.30 29.10
N GLN A 20 12.08 3.68 30.07
CA GLN A 20 11.99 2.96 31.34
C GLN A 20 11.49 1.54 31.07
N SER A 21 11.89 0.57 31.90
CA SER A 21 11.51 -0.83 31.73
C SER A 21 10.96 -1.43 33.02
N ILE A 22 9.98 -2.33 32.89
CA ILE A 22 9.41 -3.09 34.01
C ILE A 22 9.93 -4.52 33.92
N GLY A 23 10.56 -5.02 34.97
CA GLY A 23 11.03 -6.40 35.03
C GLY A 23 9.89 -7.41 34.98
N THR A 24 10.12 -8.50 34.29
CA THR A 24 9.22 -9.66 34.23
C THR A 24 9.83 -10.84 34.98
N LYS A 25 9.07 -11.93 35.16
CA LYS A 25 9.58 -13.13 35.84
C LYS A 25 10.47 -14.04 34.96
N CYS A 26 10.78 -13.64 33.74
CA CYS A 26 11.55 -14.44 32.77
C CYS A 26 12.79 -13.73 32.19
N GLY A 27 13.35 -12.75 32.89
CA GLY A 27 14.54 -12.03 32.41
C GLY A 27 14.30 -11.01 31.28
N LEU A 28 13.10 -10.97 30.72
CA LEU A 28 12.67 -9.92 29.80
C LEU A 28 12.22 -8.69 30.60
N THR A 29 12.32 -7.53 29.98
CA THR A 29 11.78 -6.28 30.52
C THR A 29 10.70 -5.75 29.58
N LYS A 30 9.53 -5.42 30.14
CA LYS A 30 8.48 -4.73 29.38
C LYS A 30 8.87 -3.26 29.16
N ARG A 31 8.64 -2.77 27.98
CA ARG A 31 8.86 -1.36 27.64
C ARG A 31 7.82 -0.48 28.34
N VAL A 32 8.26 0.66 28.87
CA VAL A 32 7.38 1.75 29.31
C VAL A 32 7.38 2.82 28.22
N SER A 33 6.22 3.10 27.67
CA SER A 33 6.07 4.09 26.62
C SER A 33 5.85 5.50 27.21
N PRO A 34 6.45 6.56 26.61
CA PRO A 34 6.13 7.95 26.94
C PRO A 34 4.69 8.34 26.55
N HIS A 35 3.99 7.46 25.82
CA HIS A 35 2.59 7.66 25.40
C HIS A 35 1.58 6.94 26.30
N GLY A 36 2.03 6.37 27.42
CA GLY A 36 1.21 5.62 28.35
C GLY A 36 1.08 4.15 27.98
N LYS A 37 -0.04 3.53 28.35
CA LYS A 37 -0.33 2.13 28.07
C LYS A 37 -0.83 1.96 26.64
N ILE A 38 -0.13 1.13 25.85
CA ILE A 38 -0.48 0.79 24.48
C ILE A 38 -0.87 -0.68 24.44
N THR A 39 -2.15 -0.96 24.29
CA THR A 39 -2.69 -2.31 24.43
C THR A 39 -3.05 -2.94 23.08
N ALA A 40 -2.48 -4.13 22.83
CA ALA A 40 -2.91 -5.04 21.78
C ALA A 40 -4.05 -5.93 22.30
N VAL A 41 -5.14 -6.03 21.52
CA VAL A 41 -6.27 -6.91 21.83
C VAL A 41 -6.46 -7.90 20.69
N SER A 42 -6.39 -9.19 20.97
CA SER A 42 -6.51 -10.25 19.97
C SER A 42 -7.42 -11.39 20.42
N MET A 43 -7.88 -12.18 19.43
CA MET A 43 -8.68 -13.39 19.65
C MET A 43 -8.03 -14.53 18.89
N MET A 44 -7.76 -15.64 19.60
CA MET A 44 -7.01 -16.77 19.06
C MET A 44 -7.73 -18.10 19.33
N LYS A 45 -7.57 -19.03 18.38
CA LYS A 45 -7.95 -20.44 18.54
C LYS A 45 -6.95 -21.30 17.80
N ASP A 46 -6.28 -22.21 18.51
CA ASP A 46 -5.29 -23.14 17.94
C ASP A 46 -4.22 -22.43 17.08
N GLU A 47 -3.56 -21.43 17.66
CA GLU A 47 -2.45 -20.67 17.04
C GLU A 47 -1.09 -20.99 17.72
N GLY A 48 -1.01 -22.09 18.48
CA GLY A 48 0.17 -22.47 19.27
C GLY A 48 1.49 -22.47 18.49
N PRO A 49 1.56 -22.99 17.26
CA PRO A 49 2.78 -22.97 16.47
C PRO A 49 3.33 -21.56 16.16
N PHE A 50 2.46 -20.54 16.10
CA PHE A 50 2.81 -19.16 15.70
C PHE A 50 2.80 -18.19 16.88
N LEU A 51 2.30 -18.60 18.04
CA LEU A 51 2.01 -17.72 19.17
C LEU A 51 3.25 -17.00 19.70
N LEU A 52 4.37 -17.70 19.90
CA LEU A 52 5.58 -17.09 20.47
C LEU A 52 6.19 -16.06 19.53
N GLU A 53 6.19 -16.31 18.22
CA GLU A 53 6.62 -15.33 17.23
C GLU A 53 5.74 -14.08 17.30
N TRP A 54 4.40 -14.26 17.33
CA TRP A 54 3.45 -13.15 17.36
C TRP A 54 3.61 -12.31 18.62
N ILE A 55 3.72 -12.92 19.80
CA ILE A 55 3.93 -12.21 21.07
C ILE A 55 5.28 -11.47 21.05
N ALA A 56 6.35 -12.16 20.67
CA ALA A 56 7.70 -11.56 20.64
C ALA A 56 7.79 -10.37 19.68
N HIS A 57 7.16 -10.50 18.52
CA HIS A 57 7.10 -9.40 17.54
C HIS A 57 6.40 -8.17 18.11
N HIS A 58 5.23 -8.32 18.71
CA HIS A 58 4.47 -7.19 19.20
C HIS A 58 5.07 -6.57 20.47
N LEU A 59 5.81 -7.34 21.27
CA LEU A 59 6.68 -6.80 22.32
C LEU A 59 7.85 -5.99 21.73
N ALA A 60 8.47 -6.48 20.65
CA ALA A 60 9.56 -5.77 19.96
C ALA A 60 9.09 -4.45 19.32
N VAL A 61 7.89 -4.43 18.75
CA VAL A 61 7.25 -3.22 18.18
C VAL A 61 6.94 -2.18 19.27
N GLY A 62 6.71 -2.62 20.53
CA GLY A 62 6.55 -1.71 21.68
C GLY A 62 5.17 -1.67 22.30
N PHE A 63 4.31 -2.69 22.11
CA PHE A 63 3.11 -2.80 22.94
C PHE A 63 3.49 -3.01 24.41
N THR A 64 2.87 -2.24 25.28
CA THR A 64 3.08 -2.36 26.74
C THR A 64 2.26 -3.49 27.34
N ASP A 65 1.08 -3.71 26.79
CA ASP A 65 0.12 -4.73 27.23
C ASP A 65 -0.45 -5.49 26.04
N ILE A 66 -0.55 -6.82 26.19
CA ILE A 66 -1.11 -7.72 25.20
C ILE A 66 -2.19 -8.55 25.88
N VAL A 67 -3.44 -8.41 25.43
CA VAL A 67 -4.60 -9.15 25.97
C VAL A 67 -5.13 -10.07 24.88
N VAL A 68 -5.15 -11.38 25.16
CA VAL A 68 -5.59 -12.39 24.20
C VAL A 68 -6.77 -13.18 24.75
N TYR A 69 -7.86 -13.19 24.00
CA TYR A 69 -9.05 -13.98 24.26
C TYR A 69 -8.97 -15.31 23.50
N THR A 70 -9.21 -16.43 24.17
CA THR A 70 -9.26 -17.75 23.54
C THR A 70 -10.59 -18.45 23.74
N ASN A 71 -10.97 -19.31 22.81
CA ASN A 71 -12.09 -20.26 22.95
C ASN A 71 -11.71 -21.60 22.32
N ASP A 72 -12.11 -22.69 22.99
CA ASP A 72 -12.02 -24.08 22.51
C ASP A 72 -10.65 -24.46 21.91
N CYS A 73 -9.55 -24.07 22.54
CA CYS A 73 -8.20 -24.44 22.10
C CYS A 73 -7.94 -25.91 22.34
N SER A 74 -7.37 -26.56 21.32
CA SER A 74 -7.01 -27.98 21.37
C SER A 74 -5.52 -28.24 21.24
N ASP A 75 -4.73 -27.22 20.90
CA ASP A 75 -3.27 -27.34 20.65
C ASP A 75 -2.39 -26.83 21.80
N GLY A 76 -2.98 -26.25 22.84
CA GLY A 76 -2.28 -25.68 23.99
C GLY A 76 -2.01 -24.17 23.89
N THR A 77 -2.56 -23.48 22.89
CA THR A 77 -2.51 -22.00 22.78
C THR A 77 -2.92 -21.29 24.07
N ASP A 78 -4.04 -21.71 24.67
CA ASP A 78 -4.56 -21.20 25.94
C ASP A 78 -3.56 -21.40 27.10
N LYS A 79 -2.97 -22.58 27.21
CA LYS A 79 -1.98 -22.91 28.25
C LYS A 79 -0.70 -22.08 28.10
N MET A 80 -0.24 -21.88 26.87
CA MET A 80 0.91 -21.01 26.62
C MET A 80 0.61 -19.56 27.02
N LEU A 81 -0.58 -19.05 26.74
CA LEU A 81 -1.01 -17.70 27.14
C LEU A 81 -1.14 -17.58 28.66
N MET A 82 -1.69 -18.58 29.35
CA MET A 82 -1.73 -18.60 30.81
C MET A 82 -0.31 -18.55 31.39
N ARG A 83 0.65 -19.30 30.81
CA ARG A 83 2.04 -19.23 31.23
C ARG A 83 2.67 -17.86 30.96
N LEU A 84 2.39 -17.24 29.83
CA LEU A 84 2.84 -15.87 29.52
C LEU A 84 2.27 -14.84 30.50
N GLU A 85 1.04 -15.02 30.98
CA GLU A 85 0.45 -14.18 32.04
C GLU A 85 1.16 -14.36 33.38
N GLU A 86 1.45 -15.57 33.78
CA GLU A 86 2.24 -15.87 34.98
C GLU A 86 3.64 -15.22 34.93
N LEU A 87 4.23 -15.16 33.72
CA LEU A 87 5.51 -14.50 33.46
C LEU A 87 5.41 -12.96 33.40
N GLY A 88 4.21 -12.40 33.34
CA GLY A 88 3.94 -10.96 33.29
C GLY A 88 4.08 -10.33 31.91
N LEU A 89 3.96 -11.11 30.82
CA LEU A 89 4.19 -10.66 29.44
C LEU A 89 2.93 -10.43 28.65
N ALA A 90 1.86 -11.18 28.93
CA ALA A 90 0.56 -11.04 28.28
C ALA A 90 -0.55 -11.31 29.30
N TYR A 91 -1.79 -11.07 28.93
CA TYR A 91 -2.98 -11.40 29.70
C TYR A 91 -3.84 -12.36 28.91
N HIS A 92 -4.18 -13.49 29.51
CA HIS A 92 -5.08 -14.48 28.94
C HIS A 92 -6.49 -14.33 29.48
N ARG A 93 -7.50 -14.39 28.59
CA ARG A 93 -8.91 -14.37 28.97
C ARG A 93 -9.67 -15.44 28.20
N VAL A 94 -10.54 -16.13 28.90
CA VAL A 94 -11.45 -17.11 28.27
C VAL A 94 -12.61 -16.36 27.63
N ASN A 95 -12.82 -16.59 26.35
CA ASN A 95 -13.99 -16.12 25.62
C ASN A 95 -15.12 -17.15 25.73
N ALA A 96 -15.91 -17.05 26.78
CA ALA A 96 -17.11 -17.86 26.94
C ALA A 96 -18.19 -17.32 25.98
N ILE A 97 -18.38 -17.98 24.83
CA ILE A 97 -19.24 -17.49 23.76
C ILE A 97 -20.72 -17.71 24.12
N PRO A 98 -21.53 -16.66 24.29
CA PRO A 98 -22.95 -16.81 24.51
C PRO A 98 -23.67 -17.46 23.32
N GLU A 99 -24.75 -18.18 23.58
CA GLU A 99 -25.52 -18.83 22.52
C GLU A 99 -25.97 -17.81 21.45
N GLY A 100 -25.82 -18.20 20.19
CA GLY A 100 -26.17 -17.34 19.04
C GLY A 100 -25.18 -16.22 18.73
N GLN A 101 -24.14 -16.01 19.54
CA GLN A 101 -23.10 -15.04 19.26
C GLN A 101 -21.93 -15.66 18.47
N ARG A 102 -21.21 -14.80 17.76
CA ARG A 102 -19.94 -15.17 17.08
C ARG A 102 -18.76 -14.92 18.00
N PRO A 103 -17.68 -15.72 17.89
CA PRO A 103 -16.50 -15.62 18.77
C PRO A 103 -15.88 -14.21 18.84
N GLN A 104 -15.62 -13.57 17.69
CA GLN A 104 -14.98 -12.24 17.69
C GLN A 104 -15.84 -11.14 18.35
N PRO A 105 -17.13 -10.98 18.02
CA PRO A 105 -18.00 -10.04 18.74
C PRO A 105 -18.10 -10.33 20.24
N SER A 106 -18.15 -11.60 20.65
CA SER A 106 -18.18 -12.01 22.06
C SER A 106 -16.93 -11.54 22.79
N ALA A 107 -15.72 -11.85 22.25
CA ALA A 107 -14.45 -11.42 22.84
C ALA A 107 -14.36 -9.89 22.95
N LEU A 108 -14.82 -9.14 21.94
CA LEU A 108 -14.82 -7.67 21.99
C LEU A 108 -15.78 -7.10 23.04
N ASN A 109 -16.89 -7.79 23.35
CA ASN A 109 -17.77 -7.39 24.44
C ASN A 109 -17.06 -7.58 25.79
N TYR A 110 -16.37 -8.71 26.01
CA TYR A 110 -15.56 -8.92 27.22
C TYR A 110 -14.40 -7.91 27.31
N ALA A 111 -13.73 -7.63 26.20
CA ALA A 111 -12.65 -6.66 26.15
C ALA A 111 -13.09 -5.23 26.54
N GLN A 112 -14.37 -4.90 26.32
CA GLN A 112 -14.91 -3.59 26.71
C GLN A 112 -14.99 -3.42 28.23
N GLU A 113 -15.05 -4.50 28.97
CA GLU A 113 -15.22 -4.54 30.44
C GLU A 113 -13.92 -4.97 31.15
N GLU A 114 -12.84 -5.31 30.40
CA GLU A 114 -11.58 -5.78 30.95
C GLU A 114 -10.80 -4.61 31.59
N PRO A 115 -10.47 -4.65 32.88
CA PRO A 115 -9.81 -3.56 33.58
C PRO A 115 -8.46 -3.17 33.00
N VAL A 116 -7.66 -4.18 32.57
CA VAL A 116 -6.35 -3.91 31.94
C VAL A 116 -6.50 -3.08 30.67
N ILE A 117 -7.54 -3.33 29.91
CA ILE A 117 -7.86 -2.57 28.69
C ILE A 117 -8.50 -1.21 29.07
N GLY A 118 -9.30 -1.17 30.11
CA GLY A 118 -9.92 0.06 30.60
C GLY A 118 -8.90 1.15 30.95
N ASP A 119 -7.74 0.74 31.42
CA ASP A 119 -6.63 1.62 31.80
C ASP A 119 -5.71 2.02 30.62
N SER A 120 -6.04 1.63 29.39
CA SER A 120 -5.18 1.88 28.22
C SER A 120 -5.33 3.31 27.71
N ASP A 121 -4.19 3.92 27.32
CA ASP A 121 -4.18 5.20 26.62
C ASP A 121 -4.40 5.00 25.11
N TRP A 122 -3.85 3.90 24.56
CA TRP A 122 -3.99 3.53 23.15
C TRP A 122 -4.37 2.06 23.01
N ALA A 123 -5.21 1.75 22.04
CA ALA A 123 -5.65 0.38 21.77
C ALA A 123 -5.63 0.06 20.28
N LEU A 124 -5.30 -1.21 19.96
CA LEU A 124 -5.38 -1.80 18.63
C LEU A 124 -5.98 -3.19 18.73
N VAL A 125 -7.04 -3.45 17.96
CA VAL A 125 -7.65 -4.79 17.83
C VAL A 125 -7.22 -5.41 16.52
N PHE A 126 -6.60 -6.59 16.57
CA PHE A 126 -6.13 -7.29 15.35
C PHE A 126 -6.03 -8.80 15.55
N ASP A 127 -5.86 -9.53 14.44
CA ASP A 127 -5.97 -10.99 14.42
C ASP A 127 -4.60 -11.67 14.58
N ALA A 128 -4.58 -12.97 14.90
CA ALA A 128 -3.35 -13.75 15.12
C ALA A 128 -2.48 -13.95 13.86
N ASP A 129 -3.02 -13.70 12.69
CA ASP A 129 -2.31 -13.73 11.40
C ASP A 129 -1.92 -12.34 10.88
N GLU A 130 -2.01 -11.33 11.74
CA GLU A 130 -1.67 -9.95 11.47
C GLU A 130 -0.45 -9.52 12.29
N PHE A 131 0.50 -8.85 11.63
CA PHE A 131 1.73 -8.36 12.24
C PHE A 131 1.93 -6.89 11.90
N LEU A 132 2.05 -6.05 12.93
CA LEU A 132 2.25 -4.61 12.76
C LEU A 132 3.67 -4.33 12.26
N CYS A 133 3.79 -3.65 11.12
CA CYS A 133 5.06 -3.24 10.54
C CYS A 133 5.15 -1.71 10.49
N ILE A 134 5.95 -1.13 11.36
CA ILE A 134 6.21 0.31 11.40
C ILE A 134 7.49 0.57 10.62
N LYS A 135 7.40 1.41 9.60
CA LYS A 135 8.53 1.83 8.76
C LYS A 135 9.12 3.17 9.22
N TYR A 136 8.33 3.96 9.93
CA TYR A 136 8.72 5.28 10.44
C TYR A 136 9.72 5.15 11.61
N GLY A 137 10.73 6.00 11.62
CA GLY A 137 11.72 6.05 12.69
C GLY A 137 12.44 4.72 12.89
N ASP A 138 12.67 4.36 14.13
CA ASP A 138 13.31 3.10 14.53
C ASP A 138 12.35 1.90 14.45
N GLY A 139 11.12 2.10 13.94
CA GLY A 139 10.12 1.05 13.78
C GLY A 139 9.35 0.75 15.07
N THR A 140 9.24 1.70 15.96
CA THR A 140 8.56 1.51 17.24
C THR A 140 7.23 2.26 17.31
N LEU A 141 6.34 1.79 18.18
CA LEU A 141 5.10 2.50 18.50
C LEU A 141 5.37 3.89 19.08
N ASP A 142 6.47 4.06 19.82
CA ASP A 142 6.81 5.36 20.39
C ASP A 142 7.11 6.39 19.29
N ASP A 143 7.87 6.02 18.25
CA ASP A 143 8.16 6.91 17.13
C ASP A 143 6.89 7.24 16.34
N LEU A 144 6.08 6.20 16.05
CA LEU A 144 4.84 6.35 15.30
C LEU A 144 3.85 7.26 16.04
N LEU A 145 3.68 7.07 17.34
CA LEU A 145 2.76 7.88 18.16
C LEU A 145 3.29 9.30 18.39
N SER A 146 4.61 9.48 18.50
CA SER A 146 5.23 10.81 18.56
C SER A 146 4.93 11.61 17.29
N ALA A 147 5.13 11.01 16.12
CA ALA A 147 4.79 11.64 14.83
C ALA A 147 3.28 11.91 14.69
N THR A 148 2.44 10.97 15.13
CA THR A 148 0.98 11.13 15.11
C THR A 148 0.53 12.31 15.95
N LYS A 149 1.01 12.40 17.21
CA LYS A 149 0.68 13.50 18.12
C LYS A 149 1.23 14.85 17.65
N ALA A 150 2.40 14.86 16.99
CA ALA A 150 2.98 16.09 16.43
C ALA A 150 2.08 16.72 15.35
N LEU A 151 1.30 15.90 14.64
CA LEU A 151 0.28 16.36 13.68
C LEU A 151 -1.09 16.65 14.33
N GLY A 152 -1.16 16.62 15.67
CA GLY A 152 -2.40 16.84 16.44
C GLY A 152 -3.42 15.71 16.23
N ALA A 153 -3.00 14.53 15.81
CA ALA A 153 -3.87 13.38 15.57
C ALA A 153 -3.93 12.44 16.78
N ASN A 154 -5.06 11.72 16.90
CA ASN A 154 -5.37 10.80 17.98
C ASN A 154 -5.72 9.38 17.47
N GLY A 155 -5.28 9.03 16.27
CA GLY A 155 -5.39 7.69 15.73
C GLY A 155 -4.77 7.53 14.36
N ILE A 156 -4.48 6.28 14.01
CA ILE A 156 -3.93 5.87 12.71
C ILE A 156 -4.75 4.70 12.19
N VAL A 157 -5.26 4.85 10.98
CA VAL A 157 -5.96 3.80 10.23
C VAL A 157 -4.93 3.05 9.39
N ILE A 158 -4.60 1.84 9.83
CA ILE A 158 -3.53 1.01 9.27
C ILE A 158 -4.11 0.07 8.24
N THR A 159 -3.70 0.21 6.99
CA THR A 159 -4.19 -0.65 5.90
C THR A 159 -3.46 -1.98 5.89
N TRP A 160 -4.18 -3.06 5.60
CA TRP A 160 -3.58 -4.38 5.37
C TRP A 160 -2.64 -4.36 4.17
N ARG A 161 -1.54 -5.05 4.34
CA ARG A 161 -0.68 -5.52 3.27
C ARG A 161 -0.84 -7.02 3.18
N ILE A 162 -1.47 -7.52 2.12
CA ILE A 162 -1.73 -8.96 1.95
C ILE A 162 -0.44 -9.64 1.52
N PHE A 163 0.03 -10.58 2.33
CA PHE A 163 1.19 -11.42 2.02
C PHE A 163 0.72 -12.79 1.55
N GLY A 164 1.27 -13.23 0.43
CA GLY A 164 1.01 -14.55 -0.13
C GLY A 164 1.97 -15.61 0.39
N SER A 165 1.92 -16.77 -0.25
CA SER A 165 2.78 -17.92 0.09
C SER A 165 4.24 -17.75 -0.36
N GLY A 166 4.52 -16.82 -1.28
CA GLY A 166 5.84 -16.71 -1.91
C GLY A 166 6.25 -17.97 -2.69
N GLY A 167 5.30 -18.84 -3.04
CA GLY A 167 5.56 -20.14 -3.66
C GLY A 167 5.98 -21.22 -2.65
N VAL A 168 5.95 -20.96 -1.34
CA VAL A 168 6.27 -21.94 -0.29
C VAL A 168 5.13 -22.94 -0.16
N HIS A 169 5.42 -24.20 -0.44
CA HIS A 169 4.43 -25.29 -0.34
C HIS A 169 4.46 -26.00 1.00
N HIS A 170 5.65 -26.27 1.51
CA HIS A 170 5.84 -27.15 2.65
C HIS A 170 5.84 -26.38 3.97
N TRP A 171 5.37 -27.06 5.02
CA TRP A 171 5.47 -26.60 6.38
C TRP A 171 6.93 -26.45 6.81
N SER A 172 7.25 -25.37 7.49
CA SER A 172 8.52 -25.15 8.19
C SER A 172 8.23 -24.57 9.58
N ARG A 173 9.14 -24.78 10.50
CA ARG A 173 9.15 -24.16 11.84
C ARG A 173 9.75 -22.74 11.84
N ASP A 174 10.23 -22.29 10.70
CA ASP A 174 10.81 -20.95 10.56
C ASP A 174 9.76 -19.87 10.81
N PRO A 175 10.17 -18.70 11.27
CA PRO A 175 9.25 -17.60 11.53
C PRO A 175 8.45 -17.19 10.29
N VAL A 176 7.17 -16.93 10.48
CA VAL A 176 6.25 -16.45 9.42
C VAL A 176 6.77 -15.19 8.74
N THR A 177 7.29 -14.27 9.53
CA THR A 177 7.79 -12.98 9.05
C THR A 177 9.11 -13.05 8.28
N GLU A 178 9.79 -14.18 8.31
CA GLU A 178 11.01 -14.46 7.52
C GLU A 178 10.73 -15.31 6.28
N GLN A 179 9.72 -16.21 6.35
CA GLN A 179 9.36 -17.09 5.24
C GLN A 179 8.60 -16.38 4.12
N TYR A 180 7.66 -15.50 4.48
CA TYR A 180 6.70 -14.92 3.53
C TYR A 180 7.03 -13.46 3.28
N LEU A 181 7.80 -13.18 2.22
CA LEU A 181 8.33 -11.86 1.88
C LEU A 181 7.70 -11.26 0.60
N TYR A 182 6.66 -11.89 0.08
CA TYR A 182 5.96 -11.39 -1.10
C TYR A 182 4.53 -10.99 -0.78
N ALA A 183 4.10 -9.88 -1.34
CA ALA A 183 2.82 -9.25 -1.02
C ALA A 183 2.07 -8.80 -2.28
N ALA A 184 0.78 -8.49 -2.11
CA ALA A 184 -0.01 -7.80 -3.10
C ALA A 184 0.61 -6.44 -3.45
N PRO A 185 0.41 -5.90 -4.66
CA PRO A 185 0.77 -4.52 -4.97
C PRO A 185 0.06 -3.53 -4.05
N PRO A 186 0.68 -2.37 -3.72
CA PRO A 186 0.08 -1.37 -2.84
C PRO A 186 -1.31 -0.93 -3.30
N MET A 187 -1.48 -0.77 -4.63
CA MET A 187 -2.73 -0.29 -5.23
C MET A 187 -3.76 -1.38 -5.53
N TRP A 188 -3.53 -2.62 -5.08
CA TRP A 188 -4.50 -3.69 -5.23
C TRP A 188 -5.65 -3.57 -4.22
N ASN A 189 -6.73 -2.93 -4.66
CA ASN A 189 -7.82 -2.49 -3.80
C ASN A 189 -8.61 -3.61 -3.08
N LYS A 190 -8.52 -4.86 -3.54
CA LYS A 190 -9.22 -6.00 -2.89
C LYS A 190 -8.64 -6.34 -1.51
N GLY A 191 -7.38 -5.95 -1.26
CA GLY A 191 -6.67 -6.17 0.00
C GLY A 191 -6.73 -5.02 1.02
N TRP A 192 -7.46 -3.94 0.79
CA TRP A 192 -7.42 -2.71 1.62
C TRP A 192 -8.28 -2.74 2.89
N GLY A 193 -8.44 -3.87 3.54
CA GLY A 193 -8.98 -3.90 4.90
C GLY A 193 -8.10 -3.08 5.86
N VAL A 194 -8.67 -2.63 6.97
CA VAL A 194 -7.94 -1.78 7.93
C VAL A 194 -8.04 -2.30 9.34
N LYS A 195 -7.05 -1.91 10.15
CA LYS A 195 -7.08 -1.92 11.62
C LYS A 195 -6.79 -0.50 12.10
N THR A 196 -7.32 -0.11 13.25
CA THR A 196 -7.17 1.26 13.73
C THR A 196 -6.50 1.28 15.10
N LEU A 197 -5.31 1.88 15.18
CA LEU A 197 -4.67 2.26 16.43
C LEU A 197 -5.22 3.62 16.83
N PHE A 198 -5.82 3.74 18.01
CA PHE A 198 -6.52 4.95 18.42
C PHE A 198 -6.35 5.24 19.90
N GLN A 199 -6.41 6.52 20.26
CA GLN A 199 -6.47 6.95 21.64
C GLN A 199 -7.78 6.44 22.25
N PHE A 200 -7.66 5.59 23.25
CA PHE A 200 -8.78 4.88 23.83
C PHE A 200 -9.38 5.66 25.02
N ASP A 201 -10.69 5.70 25.05
CA ASP A 201 -11.48 6.21 26.16
C ASP A 201 -12.71 5.29 26.30
N PRO A 202 -12.80 4.46 27.33
CA PRO A 202 -13.86 3.49 27.50
C PRO A 202 -15.26 4.14 27.60
N GLU A 203 -15.34 5.43 27.96
CA GLU A 203 -16.59 6.16 28.00
C GLU A 203 -17.13 6.53 26.62
N LYS A 204 -16.23 6.72 25.65
CA LYS A 204 -16.56 7.21 24.29
C LYS A 204 -16.60 6.12 23.25
N TRP A 205 -15.77 5.09 23.41
CA TRP A 205 -15.56 4.08 22.39
C TRP A 205 -16.09 2.69 22.78
N LYS A 206 -16.55 1.95 21.77
CA LYS A 206 -16.72 0.50 21.79
C LYS A 206 -15.74 -0.13 20.82
N PHE A 207 -15.20 -1.28 21.18
CA PHE A 207 -14.35 -2.03 20.28
C PHE A 207 -15.10 -2.53 19.03
N GLY A 208 -14.38 -2.57 17.92
CA GLY A 208 -14.82 -3.19 16.68
C GLY A 208 -13.64 -3.89 16.02
N ILE A 209 -13.92 -4.86 15.15
CA ILE A 209 -12.90 -5.72 14.53
C ILE A 209 -11.89 -4.91 13.69
N HIS A 210 -12.33 -3.86 13.04
CA HIS A 210 -11.51 -3.06 12.10
C HIS A 210 -11.27 -1.63 12.59
N ARG A 211 -12.23 -1.06 13.27
CA ARG A 211 -12.16 0.27 13.86
C ARG A 211 -13.06 0.37 15.09
N PRO A 212 -12.76 1.28 16.01
CA PRO A 212 -13.68 1.54 17.13
C PRO A 212 -15.01 2.09 16.63
N LYS A 213 -16.03 1.90 17.45
CA LYS A 213 -17.36 2.46 17.24
C LYS A 213 -17.64 3.49 18.34
N MET A 214 -17.97 4.70 17.94
CA MET A 214 -18.40 5.73 18.86
C MET A 214 -19.70 5.29 19.58
N LYS A 215 -19.78 5.50 20.89
CA LYS A 215 -21.03 5.26 21.63
C LYS A 215 -22.06 6.31 21.23
N ASN A 216 -23.31 5.90 21.05
CA ASN A 216 -24.38 6.76 20.47
C ASN A 216 -24.53 8.10 21.18
N ARG A 217 -24.36 8.16 22.51
CA ARG A 217 -24.48 9.39 23.31
C ARG A 217 -23.49 10.50 22.94
N TRP A 218 -22.42 10.14 22.18
CA TRP A 218 -21.38 11.08 21.78
C TRP A 218 -21.49 11.53 20.31
N ILE A 219 -22.37 10.91 19.52
CA ILE A 219 -22.48 11.18 18.07
C ILE A 219 -22.91 12.60 17.78
N ASP A 220 -23.89 13.11 18.57
CA ASP A 220 -24.46 14.46 18.40
C ASP A 220 -23.84 15.50 19.34
N THR A 221 -22.58 15.34 19.67
CA THR A 221 -21.79 16.26 20.51
C THR A 221 -20.62 16.83 19.72
N GLU A 222 -19.76 17.63 20.36
CA GLU A 222 -18.50 18.11 19.78
C GLU A 222 -17.40 17.03 19.70
N PHE A 223 -17.61 15.86 20.30
CA PHE A 223 -16.61 14.79 20.34
C PHE A 223 -16.20 14.30 18.95
N PRO A 224 -17.10 14.09 17.96
CA PRO A 224 -16.70 13.73 16.59
C PRO A 224 -15.68 14.68 15.97
N ASP A 225 -15.73 15.97 16.26
CA ASP A 225 -14.82 16.96 15.70
C ASP A 225 -13.42 16.93 16.34
N SER A 226 -13.32 16.35 17.54
CA SER A 226 -12.03 16.10 18.20
C SER A 226 -11.26 14.92 17.61
N ILE A 227 -11.91 14.07 16.78
CA ILE A 227 -11.30 12.90 16.17
C ILE A 227 -10.51 13.33 14.94
N LYS A 228 -9.20 13.16 15.01
CA LYS A 228 -8.26 13.43 13.92
C LYS A 228 -7.45 12.18 13.66
N TRP A 229 -7.84 11.41 12.68
CA TRP A 229 -7.14 10.18 12.31
C TRP A 229 -6.30 10.37 11.05
N LEU A 230 -5.16 9.70 11.03
CA LEU A 230 -4.25 9.63 9.89
C LEU A 230 -4.36 8.26 9.21
N ASN A 231 -3.94 8.18 7.96
CA ASN A 231 -3.68 6.91 7.30
C ASN A 231 -2.26 6.40 7.59
N GLY A 232 -1.90 5.23 7.05
CA GLY A 232 -0.57 4.63 7.21
C GLY A 232 0.59 5.41 6.58
N SER A 233 0.35 6.56 5.95
CA SER A 233 1.36 7.50 5.43
C SER A 233 1.36 8.86 6.14
N GLY A 234 0.69 8.96 7.30
CA GLY A 234 0.61 10.22 8.05
C GLY A 234 -0.30 11.29 7.43
N ARG A 235 -1.16 10.94 6.46
CA ARG A 235 -2.11 11.86 5.82
C ARG A 235 -3.47 11.80 6.51
N PRO A 236 -4.22 12.92 6.59
CA PRO A 236 -5.55 12.92 7.20
C PRO A 236 -6.51 11.93 6.53
N MET A 237 -7.25 11.20 7.35
CA MET A 237 -8.37 10.37 6.90
C MET A 237 -9.59 11.23 6.59
N GLU A 238 -10.47 10.73 5.71
CA GLU A 238 -11.75 11.38 5.43
C GLU A 238 -12.70 11.27 6.63
N ASP A 239 -13.50 12.32 6.85
CA ASP A 239 -14.36 12.48 8.03
C ASP A 239 -15.39 11.35 8.21
N TYR A 240 -15.85 10.74 7.13
CA TYR A 240 -16.79 9.61 7.22
C TYR A 240 -16.22 8.42 7.97
N PHE A 241 -14.88 8.26 7.99
CA PHE A 241 -14.21 7.16 8.70
C PHE A 241 -14.41 7.22 10.21
N ARG A 242 -14.71 8.38 10.78
CA ARG A 242 -15.09 8.53 12.20
C ARG A 242 -16.31 7.71 12.57
N PHE A 243 -17.23 7.50 11.62
CA PHE A 243 -18.52 6.86 11.86
C PHE A 243 -18.62 5.47 11.26
N ARG A 244 -17.98 5.21 10.11
CA ARG A 244 -18.09 3.95 9.36
C ARG A 244 -16.88 3.69 8.47
N GLY A 245 -16.82 2.50 7.90
CA GLY A 245 -15.73 2.05 7.04
C GLY A 245 -14.89 0.97 7.70
N TRP A 246 -14.45 0.00 6.90
CA TRP A 246 -13.55 -1.07 7.31
C TRP A 246 -12.48 -1.33 6.25
N ARG A 247 -12.49 -0.50 5.20
CA ARG A 247 -11.54 -0.55 4.08
C ARG A 247 -11.10 0.85 3.70
N SER A 248 -9.84 0.95 3.30
CA SER A 248 -9.31 2.15 2.64
C SER A 248 -9.87 2.30 1.22
N ILE A 249 -9.76 3.49 0.70
CA ILE A 249 -10.01 3.86 -0.71
C ILE A 249 -8.75 4.52 -1.26
N VAL A 250 -8.70 4.77 -2.56
CA VAL A 250 -7.52 5.38 -3.24
C VAL A 250 -7.00 6.64 -2.51
N ARG A 251 -7.89 7.47 -1.97
CA ARG A 251 -7.51 8.70 -1.26
C ARG A 251 -7.03 8.48 0.17
N THR A 252 -7.38 7.34 0.79
CA THR A 252 -7.08 7.07 2.20
C THR A 252 -6.05 5.98 2.42
N ILE A 253 -5.63 5.29 1.36
CA ILE A 253 -4.56 4.28 1.44
C ILE A 253 -3.22 4.95 1.73
N GLY A 254 -2.37 4.27 2.52
CA GLY A 254 -1.01 4.70 2.79
C GLY A 254 -0.23 3.62 3.51
N TYR A 255 1.08 3.50 3.19
CA TYR A 255 1.99 2.48 3.71
C TYR A 255 3.36 3.03 4.12
N ASP A 256 3.59 4.36 4.01
CA ASP A 256 4.93 4.94 4.19
C ASP A 256 5.40 4.89 5.64
N TRP A 257 4.49 5.05 6.61
CA TRP A 257 4.80 5.04 8.03
C TRP A 257 4.55 3.68 8.68
N VAL A 258 3.44 3.04 8.29
CA VAL A 258 2.98 1.81 8.93
C VAL A 258 2.06 1.02 8.03
N GLN A 259 2.14 -0.31 8.12
CA GLN A 259 1.24 -1.26 7.49
C GLN A 259 0.91 -2.42 8.43
N MET A 260 -0.21 -3.10 8.18
CA MET A 260 -0.55 -4.33 8.87
C MET A 260 -0.30 -5.51 7.93
N ASN A 261 0.80 -6.23 8.13
CA ASN A 261 1.10 -7.42 7.34
C ASN A 261 0.10 -8.51 7.69
N HIS A 262 -0.64 -8.99 6.69
CA HIS A 262 -1.67 -10.00 6.86
C HIS A 262 -1.26 -11.30 6.18
N TYR A 263 -0.83 -12.27 6.97
CA TYR A 263 -0.34 -13.59 6.55
C TYR A 263 -1.47 -14.63 6.58
N ALA A 264 -2.54 -14.38 5.81
CA ALA A 264 -3.77 -15.17 5.87
C ALA A 264 -3.63 -16.61 5.36
N VAL A 265 -2.70 -16.86 4.45
CA VAL A 265 -2.55 -18.17 3.78
C VAL A 265 -1.29 -18.92 4.22
N LYS A 266 -0.14 -18.27 4.29
CA LYS A 266 1.16 -18.91 4.57
C LYS A 266 1.50 -19.96 3.48
N SER A 267 2.10 -21.12 3.85
CA SER A 267 2.32 -22.23 2.93
C SER A 267 1.03 -23.03 2.63
N ILE A 268 1.05 -23.84 1.56
CA ILE A 268 -0.05 -24.77 1.27
C ILE A 268 -0.30 -25.71 2.45
N ASP A 269 0.76 -26.25 3.04
CA ASP A 269 0.66 -27.12 4.23
C ASP A 269 0.04 -26.38 5.43
N SER A 270 0.45 -25.13 5.69
CA SER A 270 -0.14 -24.29 6.74
C SER A 270 -1.63 -24.01 6.49
N TYR A 271 -1.99 -23.79 5.22
CA TYR A 271 -3.38 -23.62 4.84
C TYR A 271 -4.22 -24.89 5.01
N ALA A 272 -3.62 -26.07 4.72
CA ALA A 272 -4.23 -27.37 4.96
C ALA A 272 -4.52 -27.59 6.45
N ILE A 273 -3.55 -27.32 7.34
CA ILE A 273 -3.73 -27.37 8.79
C ILE A 273 -4.90 -26.46 9.22
N ARG A 274 -4.96 -25.26 8.68
CA ARG A 274 -6.02 -24.27 8.98
C ARG A 274 -7.39 -24.73 8.48
N LYS A 275 -7.46 -25.31 7.29
CA LYS A 275 -8.69 -25.88 6.72
C LYS A 275 -9.19 -27.05 7.56
N PHE A 276 -8.31 -27.96 7.95
CA PHE A 276 -8.62 -29.14 8.76
C PHE A 276 -9.10 -28.77 10.17
N ARG A 277 -8.49 -27.76 10.80
CA ARG A 277 -8.93 -27.18 12.08
C ARG A 277 -10.34 -26.59 12.02
N GLY A 278 -10.75 -26.06 10.86
CA GLY A 278 -11.99 -25.31 10.68
C GLY A 278 -11.85 -23.81 10.97
N ASN A 279 -12.94 -23.10 10.76
CA ASN A 279 -13.00 -21.64 10.92
C ASN A 279 -13.44 -21.25 12.34
N VAL A 280 -12.71 -20.32 12.97
CA VAL A 280 -13.01 -19.75 14.28
C VAL A 280 -14.44 -19.18 14.38
N ASN A 281 -14.98 -18.63 13.29
CA ASN A 281 -16.33 -18.04 13.25
C ASN A 281 -17.40 -19.01 12.71
N PHE A 282 -17.15 -20.31 12.70
CA PHE A 282 -18.08 -21.37 12.25
C PHE A 282 -18.62 -21.21 10.82
N LYS A 283 -17.90 -20.47 9.96
CA LYS A 283 -18.24 -20.38 8.53
C LYS A 283 -17.81 -21.65 7.82
N LYS A 284 -18.76 -22.42 7.32
CA LYS A 284 -18.48 -23.57 6.45
C LYS A 284 -17.77 -23.09 5.17
N ASP A 285 -16.79 -23.84 4.73
CA ASP A 285 -16.07 -23.63 3.46
C ASP A 285 -15.39 -22.25 3.25
N LYS A 286 -15.01 -21.56 4.33
CA LYS A 286 -14.24 -20.31 4.20
C LYS A 286 -12.88 -20.55 3.52
N TYR A 287 -12.21 -21.66 3.87
CA TYR A 287 -10.88 -21.98 3.37
C TYR A 287 -10.96 -22.81 2.09
N ASN A 288 -11.26 -22.15 0.98
CA ASN A 288 -11.38 -22.70 -0.37
C ASN A 288 -10.42 -22.00 -1.35
N SER A 289 -10.42 -22.43 -2.61
CA SER A 289 -9.55 -21.89 -3.66
C SER A 289 -9.83 -20.41 -3.97
N ASP A 290 -11.08 -19.95 -3.87
CA ASP A 290 -11.42 -18.52 -4.08
C ASP A 290 -10.76 -17.63 -3.00
N TYR A 291 -10.82 -18.09 -1.73
CA TYR A 291 -10.17 -17.36 -0.64
C TYR A 291 -8.65 -17.38 -0.80
N TRP A 292 -8.08 -18.51 -1.23
CA TRP A 292 -6.66 -18.61 -1.55
C TRP A 292 -6.27 -17.64 -2.67
N ALA A 293 -6.96 -17.66 -3.83
CA ALA A 293 -6.69 -16.78 -4.94
C ALA A 293 -6.70 -15.29 -4.54
N LEU A 294 -7.61 -14.93 -3.60
CA LEU A 294 -7.70 -13.57 -3.06
C LEU A 294 -6.52 -13.22 -2.14
N GLN A 295 -5.97 -14.16 -1.39
CA GLN A 295 -4.99 -13.91 -0.35
C GLN A 295 -3.55 -14.31 -0.75
N ASP A 296 -3.37 -15.22 -1.71
CA ASP A 296 -2.05 -15.64 -2.19
C ASP A 296 -1.52 -14.66 -3.23
N ARG A 297 -1.11 -13.47 -2.75
CA ARG A 297 -0.58 -12.40 -3.59
C ARG A 297 0.91 -12.26 -3.38
N ASN A 298 1.66 -12.44 -4.47
CA ASN A 298 3.12 -12.60 -4.46
C ASN A 298 3.81 -11.68 -5.47
N GLU A 299 3.15 -10.60 -5.87
CA GLU A 299 3.57 -9.74 -6.96
C GLU A 299 4.74 -8.82 -6.61
N VAL A 300 4.87 -8.46 -5.32
CA VAL A 300 5.86 -7.49 -4.85
C VAL A 300 6.60 -8.04 -3.64
N ARG A 301 7.92 -8.00 -3.67
CA ARG A 301 8.73 -8.29 -2.50
C ARG A 301 8.61 -7.13 -1.49
N ASP A 302 8.32 -7.46 -0.24
CA ASP A 302 8.23 -6.53 0.89
C ASP A 302 8.92 -7.16 2.11
N ASP A 303 10.14 -6.76 2.36
CA ASP A 303 10.98 -7.29 3.43
C ASP A 303 11.14 -6.32 4.62
N ALA A 304 10.33 -5.26 4.68
CA ALA A 304 10.36 -4.28 5.76
C ALA A 304 10.22 -4.90 7.16
N MET A 305 9.56 -6.07 7.26
CA MET A 305 9.39 -6.82 8.51
C MET A 305 10.69 -7.38 9.06
N LEU A 306 11.71 -7.62 8.22
CA LEU A 306 12.99 -8.19 8.64
C LEU A 306 13.77 -7.30 9.60
N ARG A 307 13.44 -6.01 9.68
CA ARG A 307 14.03 -5.10 10.68
C ARG A 307 13.82 -5.55 12.13
N TYR A 308 12.80 -6.35 12.39
CA TYR A 308 12.49 -6.86 13.73
C TYR A 308 13.13 -8.21 14.04
N THR A 309 13.75 -8.88 13.07
CA THR A 309 14.25 -10.26 13.18
C THR A 309 15.16 -10.45 14.41
N ALA A 310 16.14 -9.58 14.59
CA ALA A 310 17.11 -9.72 15.69
C ALA A 310 16.44 -9.64 17.06
N GLU A 311 15.61 -8.61 17.28
CA GLU A 311 14.96 -8.38 18.59
C GLU A 311 13.85 -9.41 18.84
N ARG A 312 13.03 -9.74 17.84
CA ARG A 312 12.03 -10.79 17.95
C ARG A 312 12.68 -12.14 18.31
N ASN A 313 13.74 -12.54 17.61
CA ASN A 313 14.43 -13.80 17.86
C ASN A 313 15.08 -13.82 19.25
N ARG A 314 15.64 -12.69 19.72
CA ARG A 314 16.14 -12.53 21.08
C ARG A 314 15.03 -12.77 22.10
N ILE A 315 13.85 -12.18 21.90
CA ILE A 315 12.71 -12.37 22.81
C ILE A 315 12.24 -13.82 22.79
N VAL A 316 12.07 -14.44 21.61
CA VAL A 316 11.69 -15.87 21.52
C VAL A 316 12.69 -16.77 22.25
N ALA A 317 13.98 -16.54 22.05
CA ALA A 317 15.01 -17.31 22.73
C ALA A 317 14.94 -17.17 24.27
N GLU A 318 14.62 -15.98 24.76
CA GLU A 318 14.44 -15.74 26.19
C GLU A 318 13.18 -16.43 26.73
N LEU A 319 12.06 -16.35 26.00
CA LEU A 319 10.82 -17.05 26.34
C LEU A 319 11.01 -18.57 26.44
N LEU A 320 11.78 -19.15 25.52
CA LEU A 320 12.04 -20.60 25.48
C LEU A 320 12.99 -21.07 26.58
N LYS A 321 13.58 -20.20 27.38
CA LYS A 321 14.29 -20.59 28.61
C LYS A 321 13.34 -21.04 29.72
N ASP A 322 12.07 -20.63 29.66
CA ASP A 322 11.06 -21.13 30.58
C ASP A 322 10.70 -22.58 30.22
N PRO A 323 10.89 -23.57 31.12
CA PRO A 323 10.71 -24.97 30.78
C PRO A 323 9.29 -25.35 30.37
N GLU A 324 8.28 -24.71 30.98
CA GLU A 324 6.88 -25.03 30.68
C GLU A 324 6.47 -24.43 29.35
N LEU A 325 6.85 -23.20 29.09
CA LEU A 325 6.55 -22.53 27.80
C LEU A 325 7.26 -23.27 26.65
N ASN A 326 8.52 -23.69 26.85
CA ASN A 326 9.28 -24.49 25.90
C ASN A 326 8.54 -25.80 25.58
N ARG A 327 8.17 -26.55 26.62
CA ARG A 327 7.43 -27.80 26.48
C ARG A 327 6.12 -27.62 25.71
N LEU A 328 5.35 -26.62 26.06
CA LEU A 328 4.06 -26.33 25.43
C LEU A 328 4.22 -25.92 23.95
N HIS A 329 5.19 -25.08 23.64
CA HIS A 329 5.48 -24.63 22.28
C HIS A 329 5.85 -25.82 21.37
N PHE A 330 6.81 -26.62 21.77
CA PHE A 330 7.23 -27.78 20.97
C PHE A 330 6.14 -28.87 20.89
N ALA A 331 5.29 -29.01 21.89
CA ALA A 331 4.11 -29.86 21.82
C ALA A 331 3.08 -29.37 20.81
N ALA A 332 2.88 -28.06 20.71
CA ALA A 332 1.98 -27.44 19.70
C ALA A 332 2.52 -27.68 18.27
N LEU A 333 3.82 -27.47 18.05
CA LEU A 333 4.47 -27.75 16.77
C LEU A 333 4.31 -29.21 16.36
N ALA A 334 4.68 -30.16 17.28
CA ALA A 334 4.56 -31.58 17.00
C ALA A 334 3.13 -32.02 16.70
N ARG A 335 2.13 -31.42 17.37
CA ARG A 335 0.71 -31.70 17.10
C ARG A 335 0.28 -31.21 15.72
N ALA A 336 0.73 -30.02 15.31
CA ALA A 336 0.44 -29.49 13.98
C ALA A 336 1.06 -30.37 12.89
N GLU A 337 2.30 -30.81 13.08
CA GLU A 337 3.01 -31.72 12.16
C GLU A 337 2.36 -33.10 12.07
N ALA A 338 1.93 -33.68 13.19
CA ALA A 338 1.22 -34.96 13.20
C ALA A 338 -0.12 -34.87 12.43
N ARG A 339 -0.92 -33.81 12.68
CA ARG A 339 -2.17 -33.56 11.94
C ARG A 339 -1.91 -33.38 10.44
N LEU A 340 -0.87 -32.66 10.08
CA LEU A 340 -0.49 -32.49 8.68
C LEU A 340 -0.10 -33.81 8.03
N ALA A 341 0.65 -34.65 8.71
CA ALA A 341 1.07 -35.97 8.22
C ALA A 341 -0.15 -36.88 7.95
N GLU A 342 -1.13 -36.88 8.87
CA GLU A 342 -2.41 -37.60 8.67
C GLU A 342 -3.15 -37.08 7.43
N PHE A 343 -3.21 -35.77 7.26
CA PHE A 343 -3.96 -35.17 6.15
C PHE A 343 -3.27 -35.39 4.80
N LYS A 344 -1.93 -35.34 4.73
CA LYS A 344 -1.15 -35.60 3.52
C LYS A 344 -1.36 -36.97 2.89
N GLY A 345 -1.78 -37.96 3.67
CA GLY A 345 -2.12 -39.30 3.19
C GLY A 345 -3.51 -39.45 2.58
N THR A 346 -4.25 -38.34 2.39
CA THR A 346 -5.64 -38.37 1.93
C THR A 346 -5.80 -37.75 0.53
N GLU A 347 -6.77 -38.27 -0.26
CA GLU A 347 -7.18 -37.70 -1.54
C GLU A 347 -7.62 -36.22 -1.41
N ALA A 348 -8.25 -35.86 -0.30
CA ALA A 348 -8.68 -34.50 0.00
C ALA A 348 -7.50 -33.51 0.10
N TYR A 349 -6.32 -33.96 0.52
CA TYR A 349 -5.13 -33.11 0.50
C TYR A 349 -4.61 -32.91 -0.93
N GLU A 350 -4.59 -33.95 -1.75
CA GLU A 350 -4.15 -33.86 -3.15
C GLU A 350 -5.06 -32.93 -3.95
N GLU A 351 -6.38 -33.08 -3.78
CA GLU A 351 -7.37 -32.16 -4.39
C GLU A 351 -7.16 -30.71 -3.92
N LEU A 352 -6.92 -30.50 -2.61
CA LEU A 352 -6.63 -29.18 -2.07
C LEU A 352 -5.39 -28.58 -2.73
N VAL A 353 -4.28 -29.33 -2.78
CA VAL A 353 -3.02 -28.85 -3.38
C VAL A 353 -3.22 -28.48 -4.85
N ALA A 354 -3.90 -29.34 -5.63
CA ALA A 354 -4.19 -29.07 -7.03
C ALA A 354 -5.04 -27.80 -7.20
N GLY A 355 -6.09 -27.65 -6.39
CA GLY A 355 -6.97 -26.49 -6.40
C GLY A 355 -6.26 -25.19 -6.01
N LEU A 356 -5.37 -25.23 -5.00
CA LEU A 356 -4.62 -24.04 -4.57
C LEU A 356 -3.57 -23.63 -5.61
N LYS A 357 -2.88 -24.59 -6.24
CA LYS A 357 -1.93 -24.32 -7.33
C LYS A 357 -2.63 -23.70 -8.54
N ALA A 358 -3.80 -24.21 -8.91
CA ALA A 358 -4.61 -23.62 -9.97
C ALA A 358 -5.06 -22.19 -9.62
N ALA A 359 -5.44 -21.96 -8.36
CA ALA A 359 -5.85 -20.65 -7.86
C ALA A 359 -4.70 -19.63 -7.85
N SER A 360 -3.47 -20.06 -7.54
CA SER A 360 -2.27 -19.20 -7.61
C SER A 360 -1.91 -18.80 -9.05
N ALA A 361 -2.32 -19.59 -10.04
CA ALA A 361 -2.10 -19.30 -11.45
C ALA A 361 -3.10 -18.31 -12.05
N ILE A 362 -4.14 -17.90 -11.29
CA ILE A 362 -5.12 -16.91 -11.75
C ILE A 362 -4.46 -15.52 -11.81
N PRO A 363 -4.48 -14.86 -12.97
CA PRO A 363 -3.98 -13.48 -13.09
C PRO A 363 -4.68 -12.56 -12.11
N ILE A 364 -3.93 -11.62 -11.51
CA ILE A 364 -4.44 -10.70 -10.48
C ILE A 364 -5.64 -9.88 -10.97
N THR A 365 -5.72 -9.60 -12.27
CA THR A 365 -6.83 -8.88 -12.91
C THR A 365 -8.13 -9.68 -12.93
N GLN A 366 -8.06 -11.01 -12.92
CA GLN A 366 -9.21 -11.93 -12.94
C GLN A 366 -9.67 -12.33 -11.52
N VAL A 367 -8.89 -12.03 -10.50
CA VAL A 367 -9.28 -12.38 -9.12
C VAL A 367 -10.50 -11.56 -8.71
N GLU A 368 -11.60 -12.23 -8.40
CA GLU A 368 -12.83 -11.60 -7.92
C GLU A 368 -12.92 -11.65 -6.38
N ALA A 369 -13.10 -10.48 -5.76
CA ALA A 369 -13.51 -10.42 -4.36
C ALA A 369 -15.03 -10.57 -4.31
N LYS A 370 -15.54 -11.57 -3.58
CA LYS A 370 -16.99 -11.62 -3.26
C LYS A 370 -17.38 -10.28 -2.63
N PRO A 371 -18.42 -9.60 -3.15
CA PRO A 371 -18.86 -8.36 -2.53
C PRO A 371 -19.19 -8.66 -1.05
N PRO A 372 -18.82 -7.75 -0.12
CA PRO A 372 -19.18 -7.92 1.27
C PRO A 372 -20.70 -8.10 1.35
N GLN A 373 -21.15 -9.15 2.05
CA GLN A 373 -22.58 -9.32 2.31
C GLN A 373 -23.07 -8.04 2.99
N ALA A 374 -23.83 -7.26 2.24
CA ALA A 374 -24.31 -5.96 2.67
C ALA A 374 -25.21 -6.16 3.90
N ARG A 375 -24.78 -5.60 5.01
CA ARG A 375 -25.69 -5.30 6.11
C ARG A 375 -26.47 -4.06 5.68
N ASP A 376 -27.67 -4.23 5.14
CA ASP A 376 -28.48 -3.16 4.58
C ASP A 376 -27.87 -2.54 3.29
N PRO A 377 -28.04 -3.24 2.13
CA PRO A 377 -27.56 -2.78 0.84
C PRO A 377 -28.05 -1.39 0.46
N GLU A 378 -29.27 -1.05 0.83
CA GLU A 378 -29.91 0.21 0.43
C GLU A 378 -29.30 1.42 1.11
N LYS A 379 -28.96 1.32 2.41
CA LYS A 379 -28.34 2.45 3.13
C LYS A 379 -26.89 2.69 2.73
N ILE A 380 -26.14 1.63 2.43
CA ILE A 380 -24.75 1.76 1.95
C ILE A 380 -24.75 2.24 0.51
N ALA A 381 -25.62 1.69 -0.34
CA ALA A 381 -25.78 2.13 -1.72
C ALA A 381 -26.28 3.57 -1.82
N ALA A 382 -27.20 4.00 -0.97
CA ALA A 382 -27.67 5.38 -0.94
C ALA A 382 -26.55 6.37 -0.57
N LEU A 383 -25.68 6.03 0.38
CA LEU A 383 -24.61 6.93 0.81
C LEU A 383 -23.42 6.96 -0.16
N MET A 384 -23.04 5.80 -0.72
CA MET A 384 -22.04 5.74 -1.80
C MET A 384 -22.59 6.39 -3.06
N SER A 385 -23.87 6.16 -3.40
CA SER A 385 -24.55 6.80 -4.52
C SER A 385 -24.65 8.31 -4.35
N ASP A 386 -24.85 8.85 -3.16
CA ASP A 386 -24.90 10.30 -2.92
C ASP A 386 -23.50 10.94 -3.06
N MET A 387 -22.45 10.31 -2.56
CA MET A 387 -21.08 10.79 -2.76
C MET A 387 -20.64 10.63 -4.22
N GLU A 388 -20.90 9.48 -4.84
CA GLU A 388 -20.62 9.27 -6.27
C GLU A 388 -21.45 10.19 -7.16
N LYS A 389 -22.71 10.44 -6.82
CA LYS A 389 -23.57 11.42 -7.53
C LYS A 389 -23.04 12.84 -7.41
N ARG A 390 -22.55 13.25 -6.22
CA ARG A 390 -21.95 14.58 -6.04
C ARG A 390 -20.64 14.74 -6.81
N VAL A 391 -19.75 13.73 -6.75
CA VAL A 391 -18.49 13.72 -7.50
C VAL A 391 -18.76 13.58 -9.00
N SER A 392 -19.64 12.65 -9.39
CA SER A 392 -20.05 12.43 -10.78
C SER A 392 -20.84 13.60 -11.33
N GLY A 393 -21.68 14.28 -10.54
CA GLY A 393 -22.41 15.49 -10.92
C GLY A 393 -21.46 16.65 -11.22
N LYS A 394 -20.53 16.93 -10.32
CA LYS A 394 -19.49 17.97 -10.54
C LYS A 394 -18.64 17.65 -11.77
N ARG A 395 -18.24 16.39 -11.95
CA ARG A 395 -17.47 15.96 -13.13
C ARG A 395 -18.28 16.07 -14.42
N LYS A 396 -19.58 15.73 -14.40
CA LYS A 396 -20.47 15.88 -15.57
C LYS A 396 -20.66 17.35 -15.95
N GLU A 397 -20.79 18.25 -14.99
CA GLU A 397 -20.89 19.70 -15.26
C GLU A 397 -19.58 20.25 -15.81
N GLU A 398 -18.43 19.85 -15.25
CA GLU A 398 -17.12 20.23 -15.79
C GLU A 398 -16.92 19.70 -17.23
N LEU A 399 -17.36 18.47 -17.53
CA LEU A 399 -17.26 17.89 -18.88
C LEU A 399 -18.15 18.59 -19.91
N LYS A 400 -19.16 19.37 -19.50
CA LYS A 400 -19.97 20.21 -20.41
C LYS A 400 -19.26 21.49 -20.82
N LYS A 401 -18.26 21.94 -20.06
CA LYS A 401 -17.44 23.11 -20.42
C LYS A 401 -16.52 22.77 -21.59
N PRO A 402 -16.12 23.78 -22.38
CA PRO A 402 -15.05 23.64 -23.36
C PRO A 402 -13.78 23.02 -22.69
N PRO A 403 -12.98 22.23 -23.39
CA PRO A 403 -11.81 21.58 -22.82
C PRO A 403 -10.86 22.53 -22.09
N GLU A 404 -10.69 23.75 -22.60
CA GLU A 404 -9.84 24.79 -22.06
C GLU A 404 -10.33 25.37 -20.73
N ASP A 405 -11.64 25.31 -20.45
CA ASP A 405 -12.26 25.86 -19.24
C ASP A 405 -12.46 24.80 -18.14
N ARG A 406 -12.00 23.57 -18.38
CA ARG A 406 -12.18 22.47 -17.43
C ARG A 406 -11.15 22.50 -16.31
N THR A 407 -11.64 22.41 -15.08
CA THR A 407 -10.82 22.32 -13.85
C THR A 407 -10.83 20.90 -13.24
N LEU A 408 -10.89 19.88 -14.10
CA LEU A 408 -10.84 18.49 -13.65
C LEU A 408 -9.47 18.16 -13.08
N ALA A 409 -9.44 17.56 -11.89
CA ALA A 409 -8.20 17.02 -11.35
C ALA A 409 -7.65 15.95 -12.31
N PRO A 410 -6.32 15.95 -12.54
CA PRO A 410 -5.70 14.95 -13.39
C PRO A 410 -5.87 13.56 -12.82
N ILE A 411 -5.90 12.56 -13.72
CA ILE A 411 -6.05 11.15 -13.37
C ILE A 411 -4.66 10.56 -13.20
N ASP A 412 -4.39 9.99 -12.04
CA ASP A 412 -3.16 9.26 -11.78
C ASP A 412 -3.20 7.92 -12.50
N LEU A 413 -2.30 7.71 -13.46
CA LEU A 413 -2.20 6.48 -14.24
C LEU A 413 -1.18 5.50 -13.66
N TYR A 414 -0.19 6.00 -12.93
CA TYR A 414 0.93 5.22 -12.43
C TYR A 414 0.99 5.20 -10.90
N VAL A 415 1.44 4.09 -10.35
CA VAL A 415 1.77 3.96 -8.92
C VAL A 415 2.98 4.85 -8.63
N ARG A 416 2.96 5.57 -7.50
CA ARG A 416 4.03 6.53 -7.15
C ARG A 416 5.19 5.90 -6.41
N GLU A 417 4.91 4.83 -5.67
CA GLU A 417 5.91 4.10 -4.91
C GLU A 417 6.82 3.30 -5.85
N GLU A 418 8.09 3.16 -5.49
CA GLU A 418 8.97 2.21 -6.16
C GLU A 418 8.52 0.78 -5.88
N VAL A 419 8.54 -0.04 -6.92
CA VAL A 419 8.03 -1.41 -6.86
C VAL A 419 9.10 -2.38 -7.35
N ASP A 420 9.34 -3.43 -6.57
CA ASP A 420 10.21 -4.53 -6.99
C ASP A 420 9.54 -5.35 -8.10
N MET A 421 10.19 -5.42 -9.26
CA MET A 421 9.74 -6.16 -10.44
C MET A 421 10.39 -7.54 -10.57
N SER A 422 11.06 -8.04 -9.53
CA SER A 422 11.73 -9.34 -9.54
C SER A 422 10.77 -10.53 -9.66
N ALA A 423 9.54 -10.40 -9.14
CA ALA A 423 8.50 -11.40 -9.31
C ALA A 423 7.84 -11.27 -10.68
N GLU A 424 7.50 -12.41 -11.29
CA GLU A 424 6.77 -12.49 -12.56
C GLU A 424 5.41 -13.20 -12.36
N PRO A 425 4.40 -12.49 -11.83
CA PRO A 425 3.09 -13.07 -11.63
C PRO A 425 2.40 -13.34 -12.97
N PRO A 426 1.44 -14.26 -13.03
CA PRO A 426 0.57 -14.45 -14.20
C PRO A 426 -0.12 -13.13 -14.58
N MET A 427 -0.08 -12.77 -15.87
CA MET A 427 -0.52 -11.45 -16.32
C MET A 427 -1.33 -11.52 -17.62
N GLU A 428 -2.42 -10.74 -17.69
CA GLU A 428 -3.16 -10.51 -18.92
C GLU A 428 -2.64 -9.28 -19.66
N TRP A 429 -2.77 -9.31 -20.99
CA TRP A 429 -2.38 -8.23 -21.88
C TRP A 429 -3.59 -7.72 -22.65
N PHE A 430 -3.69 -6.40 -22.78
CA PHE A 430 -4.82 -5.74 -23.38
C PHE A 430 -4.38 -4.82 -24.51
N ALA A 431 -4.99 -4.95 -25.68
CA ALA A 431 -4.67 -4.11 -26.82
C ALA A 431 -5.18 -2.67 -26.62
N ASN A 432 -4.29 -1.69 -26.76
CA ASN A 432 -4.57 -0.27 -26.72
C ASN A 432 -3.89 0.39 -27.93
N HIS A 433 -4.66 0.87 -28.90
CA HIS A 433 -4.11 1.41 -30.16
C HIS A 433 -3.03 0.49 -30.80
N GLU A 434 -3.32 -0.80 -30.87
CA GLU A 434 -2.42 -1.85 -31.37
C GLU A 434 -1.16 -2.11 -30.55
N ILE A 435 -1.00 -1.46 -29.42
CA ILE A 435 0.04 -1.74 -28.44
C ILE A 435 -0.55 -2.57 -27.31
N ASP A 436 0.05 -3.72 -27.01
CA ASP A 436 -0.37 -4.54 -25.87
C ASP A 436 0.22 -3.98 -24.58
N ILE A 437 -0.64 -3.69 -23.61
CA ILE A 437 -0.25 -3.20 -22.28
C ILE A 437 -0.61 -4.28 -21.25
N PRO A 438 0.31 -4.63 -20.32
CA PRO A 438 0.01 -5.60 -19.28
C PRO A 438 -0.93 -5.01 -18.22
N GLY A 439 -1.88 -5.80 -17.74
CA GLY A 439 -2.74 -5.46 -16.63
C GLY A 439 -2.00 -5.55 -15.29
N ASP A 440 -0.89 -4.83 -15.11
CA ASP A 440 0.01 -4.92 -13.97
C ASP A 440 -0.30 -3.88 -12.88
N PRO A 441 -0.95 -4.28 -11.75
CA PRO A 441 -1.30 -3.35 -10.68
C PRO A 441 -0.10 -2.93 -9.80
N ARG A 442 1.11 -3.41 -10.10
CA ARG A 442 2.34 -2.93 -9.46
C ARG A 442 2.71 -1.55 -9.97
N VAL A 443 2.43 -1.27 -11.24
CA VAL A 443 2.82 -0.02 -11.92
C VAL A 443 1.63 0.84 -12.34
N PHE A 444 0.45 0.26 -12.49
CA PHE A 444 -0.76 0.98 -12.92
C PHE A 444 -1.77 1.12 -11.79
N THR A 445 -2.35 2.30 -11.65
CA THR A 445 -3.44 2.55 -10.70
C THR A 445 -4.70 1.78 -11.09
N PRO A 446 -5.66 1.55 -10.16
CA PRO A 446 -6.93 0.92 -10.49
C PRO A 446 -7.69 1.62 -11.62
N GLN A 447 -7.59 2.95 -11.71
CA GLN A 447 -8.22 3.73 -12.78
C GLN A 447 -7.52 3.48 -14.13
N ALA A 448 -6.20 3.42 -14.14
CA ALA A 448 -5.42 3.09 -15.34
C ALA A 448 -5.73 1.66 -15.83
N LEU A 449 -5.83 0.69 -14.90
CA LEU A 449 -6.19 -0.69 -15.24
C LEU A 449 -7.57 -0.78 -15.93
N LEU A 450 -8.56 0.01 -15.48
CA LEU A 450 -9.85 0.09 -16.17
C LEU A 450 -9.72 0.65 -17.58
N PHE A 451 -8.86 1.65 -17.80
CA PHE A 451 -8.59 2.18 -19.14
C PHE A 451 -7.85 1.17 -20.02
N ILE A 452 -6.86 0.49 -19.46
CA ILE A 452 -6.10 -0.56 -20.16
C ILE A 452 -7.03 -1.68 -20.61
N GLN A 453 -7.85 -2.22 -19.71
CA GLN A 453 -8.83 -3.27 -20.00
C GLN A 453 -9.87 -2.85 -21.05
N ALA A 454 -10.24 -1.57 -21.08
CA ALA A 454 -11.19 -1.01 -22.03
C ALA A 454 -10.56 -0.59 -23.38
N GLY A 455 -9.24 -0.77 -23.58
CA GLY A 455 -8.53 -0.27 -24.77
C GLY A 455 -8.50 1.26 -24.89
N LYS A 456 -8.50 1.97 -23.76
CA LYS A 456 -8.63 3.44 -23.68
C LYS A 456 -7.47 4.13 -22.97
N PHE A 457 -6.38 3.41 -22.73
CA PHE A 457 -5.20 3.98 -22.08
C PHE A 457 -4.63 5.12 -22.91
N GLU A 458 -4.42 6.28 -22.29
CA GLU A 458 -3.97 7.53 -22.94
C GLU A 458 -4.64 7.88 -24.28
N ARG A 459 -5.87 7.42 -24.49
CA ARG A 459 -6.57 7.45 -25.78
C ARG A 459 -6.61 8.81 -26.45
N ASN A 460 -6.81 9.87 -25.67
CA ASN A 460 -6.93 11.22 -26.25
C ASN A 460 -5.58 11.71 -26.75
N THR A 461 -4.51 11.50 -25.98
CA THR A 461 -3.15 11.85 -26.39
C THR A 461 -2.71 11.03 -27.60
N ALA A 462 -2.96 9.71 -27.60
CA ALA A 462 -2.64 8.82 -28.72
C ALA A 462 -3.34 9.19 -30.02
N ARG A 463 -4.54 9.79 -29.96
CA ARG A 463 -5.26 10.25 -31.16
C ARG A 463 -4.80 11.61 -31.67
N MET A 464 -4.42 12.49 -30.76
CA MET A 464 -4.11 13.88 -31.09
C MET A 464 -2.63 14.10 -31.37
N LEU A 465 -1.74 13.49 -30.59
CA LEU A 465 -0.30 13.74 -30.70
C LEU A 465 0.26 13.45 -32.11
N PRO A 466 -0.10 12.33 -32.79
CA PRO A 466 0.36 12.08 -34.16
C PRO A 466 -0.05 13.17 -35.17
N ARG A 467 -1.13 13.89 -34.91
CA ARG A 467 -1.67 14.94 -35.80
C ARG A 467 -1.03 16.30 -35.57
N VAL A 468 -0.50 16.53 -34.37
CA VAL A 468 0.10 17.85 -34.05
C VAL A 468 1.61 17.88 -34.23
N LEU A 469 2.28 16.72 -34.34
CA LEU A 469 3.71 16.67 -34.59
C LEU A 469 4.04 16.91 -36.08
N ALA A 470 4.95 17.83 -36.38
CA ALA A 470 5.36 18.14 -37.73
C ALA A 470 6.04 16.92 -38.41
N GLN A 471 5.97 16.84 -39.72
CA GLN A 471 6.60 15.76 -40.50
C GLN A 471 8.13 15.80 -40.31
N GLY A 472 8.72 14.64 -40.01
CA GLY A 472 10.16 14.48 -39.85
C GLY A 472 10.74 15.18 -38.63
N SER A 473 9.90 15.64 -37.67
CA SER A 473 10.35 16.37 -36.48
C SER A 473 10.95 15.44 -35.42
N ARG A 474 11.73 16.03 -34.53
CA ARG A 474 12.33 15.38 -33.36
C ARG A 474 11.41 15.56 -32.16
N HIS A 475 10.93 14.46 -31.58
CA HIS A 475 10.05 14.46 -30.42
C HIS A 475 10.73 13.78 -29.24
N ALA A 476 10.76 14.44 -28.08
CA ALA A 476 11.33 13.86 -26.87
C ALA A 476 10.27 13.69 -25.78
N GLU A 477 10.31 12.52 -25.14
CA GLU A 477 9.50 12.19 -23.96
C GLU A 477 10.42 12.06 -22.74
N ILE A 478 10.34 12.98 -21.80
CA ILE A 478 11.08 12.96 -20.54
C ILE A 478 10.17 12.40 -19.45
N GLY A 479 10.42 11.16 -19.03
CA GLY A 479 9.51 10.37 -18.20
C GLY A 479 8.39 9.75 -19.02
N CYS A 480 8.76 8.88 -19.98
CA CYS A 480 7.83 8.27 -20.93
C CYS A 480 6.92 7.17 -20.31
N GLY A 481 7.06 6.90 -19.01
CA GLY A 481 6.27 5.91 -18.31
C GLY A 481 6.50 4.49 -18.83
N CYS A 482 5.43 3.78 -19.15
CA CYS A 482 5.54 2.43 -19.72
C CYS A 482 5.91 2.41 -21.22
N GLY A 483 6.31 3.55 -21.80
CA GLY A 483 6.71 3.65 -23.21
C GLY A 483 5.60 3.44 -24.23
N PHE A 484 4.34 3.56 -23.79
CA PHE A 484 3.17 3.35 -24.67
C PHE A 484 3.12 4.37 -25.80
N MET A 485 3.34 5.66 -25.49
CA MET A 485 3.22 6.71 -26.50
C MET A 485 4.34 6.61 -27.54
N GLY A 486 5.59 6.39 -27.10
CA GLY A 486 6.71 6.14 -28.01
C GLY A 486 6.49 4.92 -28.91
N ALA A 487 5.99 3.82 -28.35
CA ALA A 487 5.61 2.64 -29.12
C ALA A 487 4.51 2.93 -30.15
N HIS A 488 3.49 3.70 -29.78
CA HIS A 488 2.41 4.09 -30.69
C HIS A 488 2.94 5.01 -31.82
N LEU A 489 3.68 6.05 -31.46
CA LEU A 489 4.23 7.01 -32.43
C LEU A 489 5.19 6.33 -33.41
N SER A 490 6.07 5.43 -32.98
CA SER A 490 7.00 4.70 -33.85
C SER A 490 6.29 3.92 -34.97
N ARG A 491 5.05 3.50 -34.74
CA ARG A 491 4.22 2.78 -35.73
C ARG A 491 3.42 3.69 -36.65
N VAL A 492 2.76 4.70 -36.08
CA VAL A 492 1.84 5.57 -36.85
C VAL A 492 2.54 6.75 -37.50
N ARG A 493 3.73 7.10 -37.04
CA ARG A 493 4.56 8.21 -37.53
C ARG A 493 6.04 7.77 -37.68
N PRO A 494 6.34 6.82 -38.57
CA PRO A 494 7.72 6.33 -38.78
C PRO A 494 8.67 7.38 -39.34
N ASP A 495 8.16 8.56 -39.70
CA ASP A 495 8.92 9.72 -40.13
C ASP A 495 9.58 10.49 -38.96
N LEU A 496 9.11 10.31 -37.74
CA LEU A 496 9.62 11.05 -36.57
C LEU A 496 10.93 10.45 -36.03
N ASP A 497 11.78 11.32 -35.47
CA ASP A 497 12.89 10.89 -34.59
C ASP A 497 12.43 11.00 -33.14
N LEU A 498 12.32 9.85 -32.47
CA LEU A 498 11.76 9.72 -31.12
C LEU A 498 12.87 9.52 -30.09
N PHE A 499 12.90 10.34 -29.04
CA PHE A 499 13.86 10.29 -27.94
C PHE A 499 13.11 10.09 -26.63
N LEU A 500 13.16 8.91 -26.06
CA LEU A 500 12.47 8.56 -24.85
C LEU A 500 13.44 8.44 -23.69
N HIS A 501 12.99 8.91 -22.55
CA HIS A 501 13.72 8.79 -21.29
C HIS A 501 12.78 8.30 -20.19
N GLU A 502 13.22 7.31 -19.38
CA GLU A 502 12.52 6.85 -18.19
C GLU A 502 13.50 6.54 -17.06
N GLN A 503 13.29 7.16 -15.90
CA GLN A 503 14.15 6.96 -14.73
C GLN A 503 13.68 5.85 -13.79
N SER A 504 12.39 5.48 -13.82
CA SER A 504 11.84 4.43 -12.95
C SER A 504 12.25 3.04 -13.45
N PRO A 505 13.01 2.24 -12.69
CA PRO A 505 13.37 0.88 -13.08
C PRO A 505 12.15 -0.02 -13.32
N ALA A 506 11.09 0.16 -12.51
CA ALA A 506 9.85 -0.59 -12.64
C ALA A 506 9.14 -0.31 -13.96
N LEU A 507 9.02 0.98 -14.33
CA LEU A 507 8.41 1.38 -15.60
C LEU A 507 9.28 1.00 -16.79
N GLY A 508 10.61 1.12 -16.69
CA GLY A 508 11.55 0.65 -17.70
C GLY A 508 11.44 -0.85 -17.97
N THR A 509 11.21 -1.65 -16.93
CA THR A 509 10.93 -3.09 -17.08
C THR A 509 9.65 -3.35 -17.85
N VAL A 510 8.56 -2.64 -17.53
CA VAL A 510 7.29 -2.77 -18.24
C VAL A 510 7.41 -2.30 -19.70
N LEU A 511 8.09 -1.17 -19.93
CA LEU A 511 8.39 -0.64 -21.26
C LEU A 511 9.09 -1.70 -22.12
N SER A 512 10.16 -2.29 -21.59
CA SER A 512 10.93 -3.33 -22.31
C SER A 512 10.05 -4.54 -22.65
N ARG A 513 9.17 -4.97 -21.77
CA ARG A 513 8.22 -6.06 -22.02
C ARG A 513 7.19 -5.70 -23.09
N ILE A 514 6.63 -4.48 -23.07
CA ILE A 514 5.69 -3.98 -24.09
C ILE A 514 6.35 -3.97 -25.48
N TRP A 515 7.56 -3.42 -25.55
CA TRP A 515 8.27 -3.31 -26.83
C TRP A 515 8.69 -4.67 -27.37
N ALA A 516 9.27 -5.55 -26.56
CA ALA A 516 9.62 -6.90 -26.95
C ALA A 516 8.43 -7.69 -27.51
N ARG A 517 7.26 -7.56 -26.89
CA ARG A 517 6.04 -8.25 -27.34
C ARG A 517 5.59 -7.81 -28.73
N ARG A 518 5.90 -6.60 -29.13
CA ARG A 518 5.54 -6.02 -30.45
C ARG A 518 6.69 -5.93 -31.42
N GLY A 519 7.86 -6.46 -31.06
CA GLY A 519 9.06 -6.38 -31.90
C GLY A 519 9.51 -4.94 -32.17
N ILE A 520 9.33 -4.04 -31.18
CA ILE A 520 9.80 -2.66 -31.26
C ILE A 520 11.21 -2.64 -30.70
N GLU A 521 12.15 -2.19 -31.51
CA GLU A 521 13.56 -2.13 -31.13
C GLU A 521 14.07 -0.69 -31.20
N VAL A 522 15.01 -0.37 -30.31
CA VAL A 522 15.79 0.86 -30.38
C VAL A 522 16.56 0.87 -31.70
N GLY A 523 16.54 2.00 -32.40
CA GLY A 523 17.11 2.08 -33.75
C GLY A 523 17.43 3.52 -34.15
N PRO A 524 17.67 3.77 -35.43
CA PRO A 524 18.12 5.09 -35.89
C PRO A 524 17.14 6.25 -35.59
N ARG A 525 15.87 5.92 -35.42
CA ARG A 525 14.78 6.91 -35.17
C ARG A 525 14.03 6.70 -33.87
N LEU A 526 14.40 5.70 -33.08
CA LEU A 526 13.78 5.43 -31.78
C LEU A 526 14.89 5.20 -30.76
N HIS A 527 15.08 6.17 -29.88
CA HIS A 527 16.12 6.18 -28.87
C HIS A 527 15.49 6.05 -27.50
N LEU A 528 16.11 5.25 -26.63
CA LEU A 528 15.70 5.10 -25.23
C LEU A 528 16.91 5.29 -24.32
N GLU A 529 16.80 6.22 -23.39
CA GLU A 529 17.77 6.43 -22.31
C GLU A 529 17.11 6.11 -20.97
N THR A 530 17.89 5.55 -20.04
CA THR A 530 17.43 5.25 -18.68
C THR A 530 18.35 5.93 -17.67
N GLY A 531 17.82 6.33 -16.53
CA GLY A 531 18.57 7.00 -15.45
C GLY A 531 17.99 8.35 -15.07
N GLY A 532 18.49 8.94 -13.98
CA GLY A 532 17.99 10.21 -13.46
C GLY A 532 18.59 11.41 -14.21
N ILE A 533 17.78 12.15 -14.97
CA ILE A 533 18.22 13.40 -15.60
C ILE A 533 17.43 14.62 -15.13
N SER A 534 16.26 14.43 -14.56
CA SER A 534 15.28 15.51 -14.30
C SER A 534 15.49 16.24 -12.96
N GLN A 535 16.39 15.75 -12.11
CA GLN A 535 16.66 16.33 -10.79
C GLN A 535 17.73 17.41 -10.84
N GLU A 536 18.66 17.34 -11.80
CA GLU A 536 19.79 18.24 -11.93
C GLU A 536 19.79 18.94 -13.29
N ALA A 537 19.91 20.27 -13.26
CA ALA A 537 19.85 21.09 -14.47
C ALA A 537 20.95 20.75 -15.49
N GLU A 538 22.15 20.39 -15.03
CA GLU A 538 23.29 20.04 -15.88
C GLU A 538 23.05 18.74 -16.65
N SER A 539 22.51 17.71 -15.97
CA SER A 539 22.19 16.41 -16.58
C SER A 539 21.09 16.56 -17.62
N LEU A 540 20.03 17.31 -17.28
CA LEU A 540 18.94 17.61 -18.21
C LEU A 540 19.42 18.47 -19.40
N ALA A 541 20.32 19.44 -19.16
CA ALA A 541 20.90 20.27 -20.22
C ALA A 541 21.74 19.43 -21.20
N ALA A 542 22.51 18.48 -20.72
CA ALA A 542 23.28 17.57 -21.56
C ALA A 542 22.35 16.75 -22.48
N TYR A 543 21.27 16.21 -21.93
CA TYR A 543 20.24 15.50 -22.69
C TYR A 543 19.61 16.39 -23.74
N LEU A 544 19.10 17.58 -23.38
CA LEU A 544 18.45 18.53 -24.30
C LEU A 544 19.37 18.99 -25.43
N ARG A 545 20.67 19.20 -25.15
CA ARG A 545 21.68 19.56 -26.15
C ARG A 545 21.90 18.45 -27.17
N ASN A 546 21.86 17.21 -26.73
CA ASN A 546 22.00 16.04 -27.61
C ASN A 546 20.74 15.84 -28.46
N VAL A 547 19.57 15.92 -27.84
CA VAL A 547 18.30 15.63 -28.49
C VAL A 547 17.85 16.76 -29.43
N ARG A 548 17.95 18.02 -29.04
CA ARG A 548 17.47 19.21 -29.81
C ARG A 548 16.06 19.02 -30.35
N ALA A 549 15.13 18.71 -29.45
CA ALA A 549 13.77 18.35 -29.81
C ALA A 549 12.96 19.55 -30.33
N ASP A 550 12.19 19.34 -31.39
CA ASP A 550 11.20 20.29 -31.90
C ASP A 550 9.94 20.33 -31.02
N SER A 551 9.68 19.21 -30.31
CA SER A 551 8.59 19.07 -29.35
C SER A 551 9.00 18.26 -28.13
N LEU A 552 8.57 18.68 -26.94
CA LEU A 552 8.83 17.99 -25.67
C LEU A 552 7.53 17.51 -25.04
N GLN A 553 7.54 16.26 -24.56
CA GLN A 553 6.55 15.72 -23.66
C GLN A 553 7.20 15.47 -22.28
N LEU A 554 6.64 16.08 -21.24
CA LEU A 554 7.18 16.08 -19.89
C LEU A 554 6.27 15.23 -18.99
N GLY A 555 6.76 14.09 -18.54
CA GLY A 555 6.04 13.14 -17.68
C GLY A 555 6.79 12.77 -16.39
N ASP A 556 8.04 13.20 -16.23
CA ASP A 556 8.86 12.86 -15.07
C ASP A 556 8.46 13.67 -13.83
N PRO A 557 8.01 13.01 -12.73
CA PRO A 557 7.55 13.68 -11.52
C PRO A 557 8.63 14.45 -10.76
N ALA A 558 9.91 14.18 -11.02
CA ALA A 558 11.02 14.87 -10.39
C ALA A 558 11.28 16.26 -11.01
N LEU A 559 10.81 16.49 -12.23
CA LEU A 559 11.05 17.71 -12.96
C LEU A 559 10.28 18.89 -12.35
N THR A 560 10.97 20.04 -12.17
CA THR A 560 10.35 21.32 -11.79
C THR A 560 10.47 22.33 -12.94
N ALA A 561 9.63 23.36 -12.93
CA ALA A 561 9.73 24.45 -13.89
C ALA A 561 11.09 25.16 -13.81
N GLU A 562 11.64 25.31 -12.62
CA GLU A 562 12.93 25.94 -12.39
C GLU A 562 14.08 25.08 -12.92
N THR A 563 14.09 23.77 -12.65
CA THR A 563 15.08 22.86 -13.22
C THR A 563 15.06 22.88 -14.75
N LEU A 564 13.86 22.90 -15.34
CA LEU A 564 13.72 22.98 -16.80
C LEU A 564 14.21 24.31 -17.35
N ARG A 565 13.93 25.44 -16.68
CA ARG A 565 14.43 26.78 -17.06
C ARG A 565 15.95 26.81 -17.07
N GLN A 566 16.57 26.37 -16.00
CA GLN A 566 18.02 26.33 -15.87
C GLN A 566 18.67 25.39 -16.90
N ALA A 567 18.09 24.21 -17.11
CA ALA A 567 18.59 23.26 -18.09
C ALA A 567 18.53 23.80 -19.52
N MET A 568 17.45 24.47 -19.91
CA MET A 568 17.34 25.09 -21.24
C MET A 568 18.37 26.19 -21.44
N ALA A 569 18.61 27.03 -20.43
CA ALA A 569 19.65 28.05 -20.46
C ALA A 569 21.06 27.45 -20.59
N LEU A 570 21.37 26.40 -19.82
CA LEU A 570 22.66 25.70 -19.86
C LEU A 570 22.84 24.90 -21.17
N ALA A 571 21.79 24.36 -21.74
CA ALA A 571 21.85 23.63 -22.99
C ALA A 571 22.18 24.52 -24.20
N ASP A 572 21.82 25.79 -24.14
CA ASP A 572 21.97 26.76 -25.25
C ASP A 572 21.30 26.23 -26.54
N VAL A 573 20.08 25.74 -26.42
CA VAL A 573 19.27 25.23 -27.54
C VAL A 573 18.02 26.07 -27.70
N ALA A 574 17.50 26.12 -28.92
CA ALA A 574 16.23 26.79 -29.17
C ALA A 574 15.08 26.10 -28.40
N ALA A 575 14.21 26.91 -27.81
CA ALA A 575 13.01 26.37 -27.17
C ALA A 575 12.14 25.63 -28.20
N PRO A 576 11.55 24.50 -27.81
CA PRO A 576 10.71 23.71 -28.71
C PRO A 576 9.50 24.51 -29.21
N SER A 577 8.93 24.06 -30.32
CA SER A 577 7.71 24.68 -30.87
C SER A 577 6.44 24.24 -30.14
N ARG A 578 6.50 23.12 -29.42
CA ARG A 578 5.41 22.52 -28.64
C ARG A 578 5.92 21.89 -27.35
N ILE A 579 5.16 22.02 -26.28
CA ILE A 579 5.40 21.34 -25.02
C ILE A 579 4.10 20.74 -24.48
N LEU A 580 4.19 19.52 -23.98
CA LEU A 580 3.11 18.82 -23.30
C LEU A 580 3.55 18.43 -21.89
N ILE A 581 2.70 18.62 -20.91
CA ILE A 581 2.85 18.01 -19.58
C ILE A 581 1.84 16.86 -19.49
N THR A 582 2.29 15.67 -19.18
CA THR A 582 1.45 14.46 -19.14
C THR A 582 1.83 13.55 -17.98
N GLY A 583 1.02 12.49 -17.78
CA GLY A 583 1.34 11.40 -16.88
C GLY A 583 1.63 11.82 -15.46
N ARG A 584 2.71 11.24 -14.89
CA ARG A 584 3.08 11.41 -13.48
C ARG A 584 3.43 12.87 -13.13
N LEU A 585 4.04 13.60 -14.03
CA LEU A 585 4.37 15.03 -13.79
C LEU A 585 3.10 15.84 -13.60
N LEU A 586 2.12 15.70 -14.48
CA LEU A 586 0.86 16.45 -14.40
C LEU A 586 0.16 16.23 -13.05
N VAL A 587 0.12 15.00 -12.57
CA VAL A 587 -0.50 14.66 -11.29
C VAL A 587 0.32 15.18 -10.10
N THR A 588 1.64 14.98 -10.15
CA THR A 588 2.52 15.31 -9.02
C THR A 588 2.70 16.81 -8.84
N ARG A 589 2.79 17.55 -9.96
CA ARG A 589 3.04 18.99 -9.99
C ARG A 589 1.83 19.83 -10.37
N TYR A 590 0.62 19.30 -10.21
CA TYR A 590 -0.60 20.01 -10.60
C TYR A 590 -0.74 21.38 -9.93
N ALA A 591 -0.34 21.52 -8.68
CA ALA A 591 -0.36 22.81 -7.98
C ALA A 591 0.67 23.82 -8.52
N GLU A 592 1.73 23.32 -9.17
CA GLU A 592 2.83 24.13 -9.76
C GLU A 592 2.64 24.34 -11.28
N LEU A 593 1.50 23.93 -11.84
CA LEU A 593 1.25 24.01 -13.28
C LEU A 593 1.35 25.44 -13.83
N ALA A 594 0.97 26.42 -13.02
CA ALA A 594 1.08 27.85 -13.37
C ALA A 594 2.53 28.30 -13.58
N ASP A 595 3.50 27.72 -12.87
CA ASP A 595 4.92 28.03 -13.01
C ASP A 595 5.44 27.51 -14.34
N PHE A 596 5.03 26.29 -14.73
CA PHE A 596 5.32 25.74 -16.06
C PHE A 596 4.67 26.57 -17.16
N GLU A 597 3.41 26.97 -17.00
CA GLU A 597 2.71 27.80 -17.98
C GLU A 597 3.41 29.16 -18.17
N THR A 598 3.85 29.78 -17.09
CA THR A 598 4.61 31.03 -17.14
C THR A 598 5.91 30.85 -17.92
N LEU A 599 6.68 29.79 -17.61
CA LEU A 599 7.90 29.45 -18.31
C LEU A 599 7.69 29.24 -19.82
N PHE A 600 6.63 28.51 -20.19
CA PHE A 600 6.33 28.24 -21.59
C PHE A 600 5.92 29.51 -22.34
N ARG A 601 5.20 30.43 -21.70
CA ARG A 601 4.88 31.73 -22.25
C ARG A 601 6.10 32.61 -22.46
N GLU A 602 7.10 32.55 -21.58
CA GLU A 602 8.40 33.21 -21.77
C GLU A 602 9.11 32.71 -23.05
N TRP A 603 8.87 31.47 -23.46
CA TRP A 603 9.40 30.87 -24.70
C TRP A 603 8.50 31.09 -25.91
N GLY A 604 7.44 31.87 -25.77
CA GLY A 604 6.50 32.21 -26.85
C GLY A 604 5.49 31.11 -27.16
N LEU A 605 5.30 30.14 -26.24
CA LEU A 605 4.30 29.09 -26.37
C LEU A 605 3.01 29.58 -25.70
N VAL A 606 2.09 30.12 -26.47
CA VAL A 606 0.89 30.82 -25.97
C VAL A 606 -0.41 30.21 -26.46
N GLU A 607 -0.38 29.43 -27.55
CA GLU A 607 -1.55 28.79 -28.13
C GLU A 607 -1.78 27.41 -27.48
N ARG A 608 -2.98 27.20 -26.93
CA ARG A 608 -3.33 25.95 -26.28
C ARG A 608 -3.68 24.84 -27.28
N ILE A 609 -3.08 23.68 -27.13
CA ILE A 609 -3.47 22.50 -27.90
C ILE A 609 -4.70 21.87 -27.20
N PRO A 610 -5.80 21.56 -27.92
CA PRO A 610 -7.04 21.06 -27.34
C PRO A 610 -6.93 19.58 -26.96
N LEU A 611 -6.11 19.26 -25.97
CA LEU A 611 -6.02 17.94 -25.33
C LEU A 611 -6.95 17.88 -24.11
N ASP A 612 -7.30 16.65 -23.70
CA ASP A 612 -8.10 16.45 -22.50
C ASP A 612 -7.31 16.90 -21.25
N ALA A 613 -7.79 17.96 -20.61
CA ALA A 613 -7.14 18.57 -19.43
C ALA A 613 -7.02 17.62 -18.23
N SER A 614 -7.73 16.50 -18.19
CA SER A 614 -7.56 15.47 -17.14
C SER A 614 -6.33 14.59 -17.35
N THR A 615 -5.72 14.61 -18.53
CA THR A 615 -4.58 13.75 -18.87
C THR A 615 -3.38 14.51 -19.44
N SER A 616 -3.59 15.74 -19.92
CA SER A 616 -2.54 16.50 -20.62
C SER A 616 -2.77 17.99 -20.53
N PHE A 617 -1.66 18.74 -20.42
CA PHE A 617 -1.61 20.18 -20.60
C PHE A 617 -0.60 20.49 -21.70
N ALA A 618 -0.98 21.26 -22.72
CA ALA A 618 -0.12 21.50 -23.86
C ALA A 618 -0.24 22.91 -24.43
N LEU A 619 0.91 23.49 -24.78
CA LEU A 619 1.04 24.79 -25.44
C LEU A 619 1.93 24.67 -26.68
N GLN A 620 1.67 25.53 -27.69
CA GLN A 620 2.48 25.66 -28.89
C GLN A 620 2.70 27.16 -29.26
N ARG A 621 3.67 27.40 -30.15
CA ARG A 621 3.85 28.72 -30.75
C ARG A 621 2.74 29.00 -31.75
N PRO A 622 2.26 30.26 -31.84
CA PRO A 622 1.30 30.66 -32.86
C PRO A 622 1.78 30.36 -34.28
N GLY A 623 0.89 29.85 -35.10
CA GLY A 623 1.21 29.51 -36.49
C GLY A 623 2.06 28.26 -36.67
N THR A 624 2.28 27.46 -35.63
CA THR A 624 2.92 26.16 -35.75
C THR A 624 2.02 25.21 -36.57
N PRO A 625 2.50 24.62 -37.69
CA PRO A 625 1.65 23.75 -38.51
C PRO A 625 1.15 22.56 -37.72
N ILE A 626 -0.13 22.26 -37.85
CA ILE A 626 -0.73 20.99 -37.42
C ILE A 626 -0.59 20.04 -38.62
N ALA A 627 -0.03 18.83 -38.41
CA ALA A 627 0.22 17.87 -39.48
C ALA A 627 -1.07 17.27 -40.05
#